data_a541b8dfe508b0023104b8d247eb3734
#
_entry.id   a541b8dfe508b0023104b8d247eb3734
#
_cell.length_a   1.000
_cell.length_b   1.000
_cell.length_c   1.000
_cell.angle_alpha   90.00
_cell.angle_beta   90.00
_cell.angle_gamma   90.00
#
_symmetry.space_group_name_H-M   'P 1'
#
loop_
_entity.id
_entity.type
_entity.pdbx_description
1 polymer ?
#
loop_
_entity_poly.entity_id
_entity_poly.type
_entity_poly.pdbx_seq_one_letter_code
_entity_poly.pdbx_strand_id
1 'polypeptide(L)'
;AIYNTYEDHCIIRDTMVTTIEENLLFSESVEVIPDPEKTIKVIRTLKRRFGEADYETLCLALASPKPEKAQAVYRTIAKGLAEKCTAGHLMDAIADTYVNQTFSLARAAGNEYHHLKGFARFEELENTILYSKIAPKNNILTFLMVHFADRFPMEDFLLFDAGRYLFGVHPAGRPWYTLQLSLIHISEPTRRV
;
A
#
# COMPACT_ATOMS: atom_id res chain seq x y z
N ALA A 1 -14.72 -2.23 -0.82
CA ALA A 1 -15.26 -2.79 0.42
C ALA A 1 -15.83 -1.70 1.34
N ILE A 2 -15.02 -0.80 1.90
CA ILE A 2 -15.45 0.22 2.91
C ILE A 2 -16.67 1.02 2.43
N TYR A 3 -16.68 1.51 1.20
CA TYR A 3 -17.79 2.30 0.67
C TYR A 3 -19.07 1.47 0.55
N ASN A 4 -19.01 0.30 -0.03
CA ASN A 4 -20.19 -0.57 -0.22
C ASN A 4 -20.78 -1.00 1.12
N THR A 5 -19.95 -1.39 2.09
CA THR A 5 -20.42 -1.78 3.43
C THR A 5 -21.18 -0.66 4.14
N TYR A 6 -20.83 0.60 3.89
CA TYR A 6 -21.49 1.75 4.50
C TYR A 6 -22.84 2.11 3.83
N GLU A 7 -22.92 1.96 2.49
CA GLU A 7 -24.18 2.18 1.74
C GLU A 7 -25.21 1.06 1.95
N ASP A 8 -24.76 -0.20 2.00
CA ASP A 8 -25.63 -1.36 2.10
C ASP A 8 -26.09 -1.66 3.54
N HIS A 9 -25.80 -0.78 4.50
CA HIS A 9 -26.12 -0.96 5.92
C HIS A 9 -25.68 -2.32 6.49
N CYS A 10 -24.64 -2.92 5.90
CA CYS A 10 -24.08 -4.17 6.39
C CYS A 10 -23.64 -4.04 7.85
N ILE A 11 -24.00 -5.01 8.66
CA ILE A 11 -23.63 -5.05 10.07
C ILE A 11 -22.11 -5.29 10.13
N ILE A 12 -21.34 -4.25 10.49
CA ILE A 12 -19.87 -4.26 10.53
C ILE A 12 -19.34 -5.47 11.32
N ARG A 13 -20.07 -5.93 12.34
CA ARG A 13 -19.68 -7.09 13.17
C ARG A 13 -19.59 -8.39 12.38
N ASP A 14 -20.46 -8.58 11.41
CA ASP A 14 -20.61 -9.83 10.65
C ASP A 14 -19.89 -9.78 9.30
N THR A 15 -19.21 -8.65 9.01
CA THR A 15 -18.45 -8.47 7.76
C THR A 15 -16.98 -8.76 7.99
N MET A 16 -16.42 -9.66 7.20
CA MET A 16 -14.98 -9.90 7.11
C MET A 16 -14.45 -9.38 5.77
N VAL A 17 -13.34 -8.66 5.80
CA VAL A 17 -12.64 -8.16 4.61
C VAL A 17 -11.32 -8.90 4.48
N THR A 18 -11.16 -9.66 3.40
CA THR A 18 -9.95 -10.42 3.11
C THR A 18 -9.37 -10.06 1.74
N THR A 19 -8.09 -10.28 1.55
CA THR A 19 -7.39 -10.18 0.25
C THR A 19 -7.10 -11.55 -0.35
N ILE A 20 -7.54 -12.62 0.30
CA ILE A 20 -7.35 -14.01 -0.09
C ILE A 20 -8.73 -14.65 -0.22
N GLU A 21 -8.92 -15.45 -1.26
CA GLU A 21 -10.11 -16.29 -1.37
C GLU A 21 -10.09 -17.36 -0.28
N GLU A 22 -10.99 -17.23 0.69
CA GLU A 22 -11.22 -18.24 1.72
C GLU A 22 -12.67 -18.72 1.61
N ASN A 23 -12.85 -20.01 1.35
CA ASN A 23 -14.17 -20.64 1.39
C ASN A 23 -14.56 -20.89 2.85
N LEU A 24 -15.17 -19.92 3.48
CA LEU A 24 -15.73 -20.04 4.82
C LEU A 24 -17.11 -20.70 4.74
N LEU A 25 -17.31 -21.78 5.50
CA LEU A 25 -18.62 -22.42 5.63
C LEU A 25 -19.64 -21.42 6.21
N PHE A 26 -20.83 -21.40 5.63
CA PHE A 26 -21.93 -20.52 6.05
C PHE A 26 -21.69 -19.01 5.87
N SER A 27 -20.82 -18.63 4.93
CA SER A 27 -20.60 -17.23 4.58
C SER A 27 -20.92 -16.99 3.09
N GLU A 28 -21.42 -15.81 2.79
CA GLU A 28 -21.57 -15.31 1.43
C GLU A 28 -20.34 -14.45 1.07
N SER A 29 -19.65 -14.83 0.00
CA SER A 29 -18.50 -14.09 -0.50
C SER A 29 -18.92 -13.14 -1.60
N VAL A 30 -18.57 -11.86 -1.46
CA VAL A 30 -18.80 -10.84 -2.48
C VAL A 30 -17.45 -10.29 -2.94
N GLU A 31 -17.15 -10.46 -4.23
CA GLU A 31 -15.97 -9.83 -4.83
C GLU A 31 -16.22 -8.34 -5.02
N VAL A 32 -15.29 -7.52 -4.55
CA VAL A 32 -15.36 -6.07 -4.68
C VAL A 32 -14.39 -5.60 -5.76
N ILE A 33 -14.94 -5.19 -6.90
CA ILE A 33 -14.17 -4.59 -7.99
C ILE A 33 -13.81 -3.15 -7.61
N PRO A 34 -12.52 -2.74 -7.73
CA PRO A 34 -12.11 -1.37 -7.46
C PRO A 34 -12.82 -0.37 -8.38
N ASP A 35 -13.40 0.67 -7.79
CA ASP A 35 -14.04 1.78 -8.48
C ASP A 35 -13.25 3.06 -8.19
N PRO A 36 -12.66 3.73 -9.21
CA PRO A 36 -11.85 4.92 -9.01
C PRO A 36 -12.60 6.07 -8.35
N GLU A 37 -13.87 6.31 -8.70
CA GLU A 37 -14.65 7.42 -8.15
C GLU A 37 -14.96 7.18 -6.66
N LYS A 38 -15.38 5.94 -6.32
CA LYS A 38 -15.60 5.54 -4.93
C LYS A 38 -14.32 5.62 -4.12
N THR A 39 -13.19 5.20 -4.71
CA THR A 39 -11.88 5.26 -4.09
C THR A 39 -11.49 6.71 -3.73
N ILE A 40 -11.64 7.64 -4.66
CA ILE A 40 -11.35 9.07 -4.43
C ILE A 40 -12.23 9.64 -3.30
N LYS A 41 -13.53 9.29 -3.28
CA LYS A 41 -14.46 9.73 -2.20
C LYS A 41 -14.03 9.20 -0.84
N VAL A 42 -13.63 7.92 -0.75
CA VAL A 42 -13.12 7.30 0.49
C VAL A 42 -11.84 8.00 0.95
N ILE A 43 -10.85 8.14 0.08
CA ILE A 43 -9.56 8.82 0.40
C ILE A 43 -9.83 10.22 0.95
N ARG A 44 -10.64 11.02 0.25
CA ARG A 44 -11.01 12.38 0.70
C ARG A 44 -11.68 12.38 2.07
N THR A 45 -12.56 11.41 2.32
CA THR A 45 -13.27 11.29 3.59
C THR A 45 -12.31 10.90 4.72
N LEU A 46 -11.41 9.93 4.49
CA LEU A 46 -10.45 9.49 5.50
C LEU A 46 -9.48 10.62 5.86
N LYS A 47 -8.90 11.31 4.87
CA LYS A 47 -8.01 12.46 5.09
C LYS A 47 -8.70 13.60 5.84
N ARG A 48 -9.95 13.90 5.49
CA ARG A 48 -10.72 14.95 6.19
C ARG A 48 -11.06 14.58 7.63
N ARG A 49 -11.37 13.30 7.88
CA ARG A 49 -11.82 12.82 9.21
C ARG A 49 -10.67 12.53 10.15
N PHE A 50 -9.63 11.88 9.67
CA PHE A 50 -8.53 11.38 10.49
C PHE A 50 -7.23 12.16 10.31
N GLY A 51 -7.14 13.02 9.29
CA GLY A 51 -5.93 13.76 8.96
C GLY A 51 -4.96 12.96 8.09
N GLU A 52 -3.92 13.64 7.62
CA GLU A 52 -2.93 13.06 6.69
C GLU A 52 -2.07 11.98 7.37
N ALA A 53 -1.65 12.21 8.62
CA ALA A 53 -0.77 11.28 9.36
C ALA A 53 -1.45 9.92 9.64
N ASP A 54 -2.72 9.94 10.09
CA ASP A 54 -3.47 8.70 10.30
C ASP A 54 -3.76 8.00 8.98
N TYR A 55 -4.07 8.76 7.91
CA TYR A 55 -4.25 8.20 6.58
C TYR A 55 -2.97 7.52 6.06
N GLU A 56 -1.81 8.15 6.23
CA GLU A 56 -0.51 7.55 5.87
C GLU A 56 -0.25 6.27 6.67
N THR A 57 -0.58 6.26 7.97
CA THR A 57 -0.48 5.07 8.82
C THR A 57 -1.35 3.93 8.30
N LEU A 58 -2.60 4.21 7.89
CA LEU A 58 -3.47 3.21 7.26
C LEU A 58 -2.88 2.67 5.95
N CYS A 59 -2.31 3.54 5.11
CA CYS A 59 -1.65 3.14 3.86
C CYS A 59 -0.43 2.25 4.11
N LEU A 60 0.40 2.58 5.10
CA LEU A 60 1.54 1.76 5.51
C LEU A 60 1.09 0.39 6.04
N ALA A 61 0.01 0.32 6.83
CA ALA A 61 -0.54 -0.96 7.27
C ALA A 61 -0.99 -1.84 6.10
N LEU A 62 -1.62 -1.25 5.08
CA LEU A 62 -2.03 -1.95 3.86
C LEU A 62 -0.85 -2.41 2.99
N ALA A 63 0.32 -1.79 3.13
CA ALA A 63 1.54 -2.23 2.45
C ALA A 63 2.08 -3.57 2.98
N SER A 64 1.64 -4.02 4.16
CA SER A 64 2.03 -5.30 4.75
C SER A 64 1.67 -6.48 3.83
N PRO A 65 2.50 -7.54 3.75
CA PRO A 65 2.15 -8.78 3.04
C PRO A 65 1.16 -9.65 3.82
N LYS A 66 0.88 -9.35 5.09
CA LYS A 66 0.04 -10.18 5.95
C LYS A 66 -1.42 -10.15 5.53
N PRO A 67 -2.12 -11.30 5.50
CA PRO A 67 -3.50 -11.38 5.03
C PRO A 67 -4.48 -10.59 5.90
N GLU A 68 -4.24 -10.54 7.21
CA GLU A 68 -5.11 -9.86 8.17
C GLU A 68 -5.15 -8.32 8.03
N LYS A 69 -4.28 -7.74 7.21
CA LYS A 69 -4.18 -6.28 7.01
C LYS A 69 -5.50 -5.62 6.61
N ALA A 70 -6.24 -6.27 5.70
CA ALA A 70 -7.48 -5.72 5.18
C ALA A 70 -8.54 -5.62 6.29
N GLN A 71 -8.69 -6.69 7.06
CA GLN A 71 -9.63 -6.73 8.18
C GLN A 71 -9.24 -5.76 9.29
N ALA A 72 -7.95 -5.73 9.66
CA ALA A 72 -7.47 -4.83 10.71
C ALA A 72 -7.73 -3.36 10.36
N VAL A 73 -7.34 -2.94 9.15
CA VAL A 73 -7.55 -1.56 8.67
C VAL A 73 -9.04 -1.23 8.55
N TYR A 74 -9.84 -2.13 7.99
CA TYR A 74 -11.29 -1.94 7.89
C TYR A 74 -11.94 -1.69 9.25
N ARG A 75 -11.66 -2.55 10.25
CA ARG A 75 -12.20 -2.42 11.61
C ARG A 75 -11.73 -1.15 12.30
N THR A 76 -10.46 -0.77 12.14
CA THR A 76 -9.91 0.48 12.68
C THR A 76 -10.64 1.69 12.11
N ILE A 77 -10.86 1.74 10.79
CA ILE A 77 -11.60 2.83 10.14
C ILE A 77 -13.05 2.86 10.63
N ALA A 78 -13.73 1.72 10.65
CA ALA A 78 -15.12 1.61 11.07
C ALA A 78 -15.31 2.10 12.52
N LYS A 79 -14.40 1.69 13.42
CA LYS A 79 -14.38 2.16 14.80
C LYS A 79 -14.18 3.68 14.89
N GLY A 80 -13.15 4.21 14.20
CA GLY A 80 -12.86 5.65 14.21
C GLY A 80 -14.02 6.49 13.68
N LEU A 81 -14.77 6.00 12.70
CA LEU A 81 -15.97 6.66 12.18
C LEU A 81 -17.13 6.60 13.19
N ALA A 82 -17.34 5.46 13.83
CA ALA A 82 -18.41 5.25 14.82
C ALA A 82 -18.20 6.11 16.08
N GLU A 83 -16.97 6.16 16.59
CA GLU A 83 -16.57 6.92 17.77
C GLU A 83 -16.30 8.42 17.47
N LYS A 84 -16.45 8.82 16.20
CA LYS A 84 -16.18 10.19 15.73
C LYS A 84 -14.79 10.69 16.15
N CYS A 85 -13.76 9.82 16.05
CA CYS A 85 -12.40 10.18 16.36
C CYS A 85 -11.97 11.47 15.66
N THR A 86 -11.21 12.29 16.35
CA THR A 86 -10.61 13.51 15.80
C THR A 86 -9.33 13.17 15.01
N ALA A 87 -8.93 14.09 14.12
CA ALA A 87 -7.73 13.91 13.32
C ALA A 87 -6.48 13.76 14.20
N GLY A 88 -5.63 12.78 13.88
CA GLY A 88 -4.41 12.45 14.61
C GLY A 88 -4.62 11.53 15.82
N HIS A 89 -5.84 11.07 16.08
CA HIS A 89 -6.16 10.26 17.27
C HIS A 89 -6.73 8.88 16.93
N LEU A 90 -6.73 8.48 15.65
CA LEU A 90 -7.26 7.19 15.24
C LEU A 90 -6.52 6.01 15.87
N MET A 91 -5.22 6.16 16.09
CA MET A 91 -4.35 5.11 16.64
C MET A 91 -4.24 5.15 18.19
N ASP A 92 -4.91 6.08 18.87
CA ASP A 92 -4.79 6.20 20.33
C ASP A 92 -5.48 5.05 21.07
N ALA A 93 -6.51 4.45 20.46
CA ALA A 93 -7.23 3.31 21.02
C ALA A 93 -6.43 1.98 20.93
N ILE A 94 -5.15 1.99 21.32
CA ILE A 94 -4.23 0.87 21.17
C ILE A 94 -4.61 -0.39 21.96
N ALA A 95 -5.53 -0.26 22.92
CA ALA A 95 -6.11 -1.39 23.64
C ALA A 95 -7.08 -2.21 22.77
N ASP A 96 -7.58 -1.62 21.69
CA ASP A 96 -8.39 -2.34 20.70
C ASP A 96 -7.50 -3.23 19.83
N THR A 97 -7.92 -4.49 19.66
CA THR A 97 -7.14 -5.49 18.92
C THR A 97 -6.84 -5.07 17.48
N TYR A 98 -7.82 -4.51 16.77
CA TYR A 98 -7.64 -4.13 15.37
C TYR A 98 -6.82 -2.85 15.20
N VAL A 99 -6.99 -1.88 16.10
CA VAL A 99 -6.17 -0.67 16.12
C VAL A 99 -4.71 -1.03 16.40
N ASN A 100 -4.47 -1.87 17.41
CA ASN A 100 -3.12 -2.36 17.74
C ASN A 100 -2.49 -3.12 16.57
N GLN A 101 -3.26 -4.00 15.92
CA GLN A 101 -2.80 -4.76 14.76
C GLN A 101 -2.46 -3.83 13.59
N THR A 102 -3.34 -2.88 13.26
CA THR A 102 -3.09 -1.86 12.23
C THR A 102 -1.84 -1.06 12.51
N PHE A 103 -1.68 -0.57 13.74
CA PHE A 103 -0.49 0.17 14.16
C PHE A 103 0.80 -0.67 14.05
N SER A 104 0.74 -1.94 14.46
CA SER A 104 1.90 -2.85 14.37
C SER A 104 2.31 -3.13 12.93
N LEU A 105 1.34 -3.32 12.02
CA LEU A 105 1.57 -3.49 10.58
C LEU A 105 2.19 -2.24 9.98
N ALA A 106 1.62 -1.07 10.27
CA ALA A 106 2.12 0.22 9.80
C ALA A 106 3.55 0.49 10.28
N ARG A 107 3.83 0.21 11.56
CA ARG A 107 5.17 0.37 12.13
C ARG A 107 6.20 -0.52 11.44
N ALA A 108 5.86 -1.78 11.15
CA ALA A 108 6.76 -2.69 10.44
C ALA A 108 7.09 -2.18 9.03
N ALA A 109 6.07 -1.75 8.28
CA ALA A 109 6.25 -1.18 6.94
C ALA A 109 7.00 0.16 6.97
N GLY A 110 6.67 1.02 7.94
CA GLY A 110 7.33 2.31 8.14
C GLY A 110 8.81 2.19 8.50
N ASN A 111 9.17 1.24 9.36
CA ASN A 111 10.57 0.97 9.69
C ASN A 111 11.37 0.51 8.45
N GLU A 112 10.78 -0.38 7.64
CA GLU A 112 11.42 -0.85 6.40
C GLU A 112 11.55 0.28 5.38
N TYR A 113 10.50 1.10 5.21
CA TYR A 113 10.53 2.30 4.38
C TYR A 113 11.65 3.26 4.81
N HIS A 114 11.73 3.56 6.12
CA HIS A 114 12.75 4.45 6.66
C HIS A 114 14.16 3.90 6.42
N HIS A 115 14.36 2.60 6.61
CA HIS A 115 15.63 1.93 6.33
C HIS A 115 16.02 2.03 4.85
N LEU A 116 15.13 1.64 3.93
CA LEU A 116 15.44 1.67 2.50
C LEU A 116 15.60 3.09 1.95
N LYS A 117 14.89 4.07 2.49
CA LYS A 117 15.08 5.49 2.18
C LYS A 117 16.52 5.97 2.46
N GLY A 118 17.16 5.44 3.50
CA GLY A 118 18.56 5.77 3.84
C GLY A 118 19.61 4.89 3.19
N PHE A 119 19.28 3.65 2.83
CA PHE A 119 20.25 2.64 2.39
C PHE A 119 20.06 2.12 0.96
N ALA A 120 19.04 2.56 0.23
CA ALA A 120 18.93 2.23 -1.19
C ALA A 120 20.10 2.85 -1.95
N ARG A 121 20.83 2.00 -2.69
CA ARG A 121 21.98 2.44 -3.49
C ARG A 121 21.59 2.50 -4.95
N PHE A 122 21.87 3.61 -5.57
CA PHE A 122 21.70 3.80 -7.01
C PHE A 122 23.03 3.59 -7.72
N GLU A 123 22.99 2.82 -8.77
CA GLU A 123 24.08 2.62 -9.71
C GLU A 123 23.71 3.33 -11.01
N GLU A 124 24.68 3.98 -11.62
CA GLU A 124 24.49 4.62 -12.93
C GLU A 124 24.63 3.57 -14.03
N LEU A 125 23.55 3.40 -14.81
CA LEU A 125 23.59 2.59 -16.02
C LEU A 125 24.09 3.40 -17.22
N GLU A 126 24.36 2.71 -18.33
CA GLU A 126 24.60 3.36 -19.61
C GLU A 126 23.48 4.37 -19.91
N ASN A 127 23.84 5.56 -20.39
CA ASN A 127 22.94 6.70 -20.63
C ASN A 127 22.45 7.47 -19.39
N THR A 128 23.23 7.50 -18.31
CA THR A 128 22.95 8.34 -17.12
C THR A 128 21.67 8.02 -16.34
N ILE A 129 21.10 6.83 -16.51
CA ILE A 129 19.92 6.39 -15.76
C ILE A 129 20.38 5.82 -14.41
N LEU A 130 19.85 6.34 -13.33
CA LEU A 130 20.07 5.81 -11.99
C LEU A 130 19.18 4.57 -11.75
N TYR A 131 19.81 3.46 -11.39
CA TYR A 131 19.10 2.20 -11.12
C TYR A 131 19.36 1.72 -9.69
N SER A 132 18.29 1.28 -9.02
CA SER A 132 18.40 0.62 -7.71
C SER A 132 17.51 -0.61 -7.66
N LYS A 133 18.07 -1.71 -7.15
CA LYS A 133 17.35 -2.95 -6.89
C LYS A 133 17.09 -3.11 -5.40
N ILE A 134 15.85 -3.31 -5.04
CA ILE A 134 15.39 -3.54 -3.67
C ILE A 134 14.59 -4.84 -3.58
N ALA A 135 14.45 -5.39 -2.40
CA ALA A 135 13.62 -6.56 -2.13
C ALA A 135 12.91 -6.42 -0.77
N PRO A 136 12.01 -5.44 -0.62
CA PRO A 136 11.32 -5.22 0.64
C PRO A 136 10.31 -6.32 0.93
N LYS A 137 10.06 -6.59 2.22
CA LYS A 137 8.98 -7.48 2.65
C LYS A 137 7.61 -6.83 2.43
N ASN A 138 7.49 -5.55 2.77
CA ASN A 138 6.28 -4.77 2.59
C ASN A 138 6.22 -4.12 1.20
N ASN A 139 5.03 -3.87 0.68
CA ASN A 139 4.84 -3.21 -0.62
C ASN A 139 5.00 -1.68 -0.49
N ILE A 140 6.24 -1.23 -0.33
CA ILE A 140 6.58 0.17 -0.06
C ILE A 140 7.18 0.91 -1.24
N LEU A 141 7.19 0.30 -2.44
CA LEU A 141 7.77 0.91 -3.63
C LEU A 141 7.21 2.31 -3.91
N THR A 142 5.88 2.48 -3.84
CA THR A 142 5.23 3.78 -4.11
C THR A 142 5.64 4.86 -3.11
N PHE A 143 5.84 4.52 -1.84
CA PHE A 143 6.35 5.46 -0.83
C PHE A 143 7.80 5.87 -1.13
N LEU A 144 8.64 4.92 -1.54
CA LEU A 144 10.01 5.19 -1.95
C LEU A 144 10.06 6.04 -3.21
N MET A 145 9.16 5.80 -4.19
CA MET A 145 9.08 6.60 -5.41
C MET A 145 8.77 8.07 -5.12
N VAL A 146 7.83 8.36 -4.22
CA VAL A 146 7.56 9.73 -3.79
C VAL A 146 8.82 10.37 -3.23
N HIS A 147 9.51 9.68 -2.30
CA HIS A 147 10.71 10.21 -1.68
C HIS A 147 11.84 10.47 -2.67
N PHE A 148 12.13 9.51 -3.58
CA PHE A 148 13.24 9.65 -4.50
C PHE A 148 12.92 10.61 -5.66
N ALA A 149 11.66 10.74 -6.09
CA ALA A 149 11.25 11.76 -7.05
C ALA A 149 11.45 13.18 -6.50
N ASP A 150 11.15 13.40 -5.21
CA ASP A 150 11.43 14.68 -4.56
C ASP A 150 12.95 14.95 -4.43
N ARG A 151 13.74 13.89 -4.21
CA ARG A 151 15.21 14.02 -4.05
C ARG A 151 15.95 14.18 -5.37
N PHE A 152 15.47 13.56 -6.42
CA PHE A 152 16.08 13.51 -7.76
C PHE A 152 15.11 13.98 -8.85
N PRO A 153 14.55 15.19 -8.75
CA PRO A 153 13.46 15.61 -9.63
C PRO A 153 13.88 15.73 -11.12
N MET A 154 15.17 15.95 -11.38
CA MET A 154 15.73 16.15 -12.71
C MET A 154 16.56 14.98 -13.23
N GLU A 155 16.48 13.83 -12.55
CA GLU A 155 17.23 12.63 -12.93
C GLU A 155 16.26 11.55 -13.42
N ASP A 156 16.69 10.83 -14.45
CA ASP A 156 16.01 9.60 -14.85
C ASP A 156 16.40 8.49 -13.89
N PHE A 157 15.44 7.88 -13.20
CA PHE A 157 15.77 6.75 -12.33
C PHE A 157 14.74 5.61 -12.38
N LEU A 158 15.24 4.42 -12.10
CA LEU A 158 14.50 3.17 -11.98
C LEU A 158 14.72 2.57 -10.60
N LEU A 159 13.62 2.22 -9.93
CA LEU A 159 13.63 1.48 -8.67
C LEU A 159 12.93 0.14 -8.87
N PHE A 160 13.66 -0.97 -8.77
CA PHE A 160 13.15 -2.30 -9.02
C PHE A 160 12.87 -3.07 -7.73
N ASP A 161 11.61 -3.37 -7.45
CA ASP A 161 11.21 -4.32 -6.41
C ASP A 161 11.28 -5.75 -6.95
N ALA A 162 12.37 -6.44 -6.62
CA ALA A 162 12.64 -7.78 -7.11
C ALA A 162 11.67 -8.84 -6.54
N GLY A 163 11.09 -8.58 -5.37
CA GLY A 163 10.13 -9.50 -4.75
C GLY A 163 8.77 -9.53 -5.45
N ARG A 164 8.41 -8.41 -6.09
CA ARG A 164 7.10 -8.24 -6.76
C ARG A 164 7.22 -8.07 -8.27
N TYR A 165 8.44 -8.07 -8.82
CA TYR A 165 8.71 -7.78 -10.23
C TYR A 165 8.08 -6.45 -10.68
N LEU A 166 8.16 -5.45 -9.81
CA LEU A 166 7.54 -4.15 -9.99
C LEU A 166 8.62 -3.07 -10.14
N PHE A 167 8.52 -2.27 -11.19
CA PHE A 167 9.39 -1.12 -11.42
C PHE A 167 8.68 0.18 -11.05
N GLY A 168 9.36 1.03 -10.30
CA GLY A 168 9.09 2.45 -10.23
C GLY A 168 9.97 3.17 -11.25
N VAL A 169 9.36 3.94 -12.12
CA VAL A 169 10.02 4.67 -13.21
C VAL A 169 9.81 6.16 -13.01
N HIS A 170 10.89 6.93 -12.96
CA HIS A 170 10.84 8.37 -12.89
C HIS A 170 11.63 8.97 -14.07
N PRO A 171 10.94 9.51 -15.08
CA PRO A 171 11.59 10.34 -16.09
C PRO A 171 11.91 11.72 -15.54
N ALA A 172 13.06 12.26 -15.86
CA ALA A 172 13.50 13.59 -15.44
C ALA A 172 12.45 14.67 -15.68
N GLY A 173 12.10 15.43 -14.64
CA GLY A 173 11.12 16.51 -14.69
C GLY A 173 9.68 16.07 -14.99
N ARG A 174 9.35 14.78 -14.89
CA ARG A 174 8.01 14.25 -15.17
C ARG A 174 7.48 13.44 -13.98
N PRO A 175 6.16 13.24 -13.88
CA PRO A 175 5.58 12.36 -12.86
C PRO A 175 6.08 10.93 -13.02
N TRP A 176 6.37 10.27 -11.89
CA TRP A 176 6.73 8.86 -11.84
C TRP A 176 5.50 7.96 -12.04
N TYR A 177 5.75 6.72 -12.44
CA TYR A 177 4.73 5.69 -12.59
C TYR A 177 5.31 4.31 -12.27
N THR A 178 4.43 3.32 -12.16
CA THR A 178 4.84 1.93 -11.91
C THR A 178 4.58 1.06 -13.13
N LEU A 179 5.48 0.09 -13.38
CA LEU A 179 5.36 -0.94 -14.40
C LEU A 179 5.53 -2.30 -13.75
N GLN A 180 4.58 -3.20 -13.99
CA GLN A 180 4.70 -4.59 -13.56
C GLN A 180 5.13 -5.46 -14.73
N LEU A 181 6.22 -6.23 -14.56
CA LEU A 181 6.59 -7.24 -15.52
C LEU A 181 5.67 -8.45 -15.35
N SER A 182 4.87 -8.73 -16.37
CA SER A 182 4.21 -10.03 -16.49
C SER A 182 5.26 -11.08 -16.86
N LEU A 183 5.40 -12.13 -16.05
CA LEU A 183 6.35 -13.24 -16.27
C LEU A 183 6.08 -14.05 -17.56
N ILE A 184 5.05 -13.70 -18.31
CA ILE A 184 4.60 -14.44 -19.52
C ILE A 184 5.54 -14.22 -20.73
N HIS A 185 6.50 -13.30 -20.67
CA HIS A 185 7.40 -12.95 -21.80
C HIS A 185 8.90 -13.08 -21.56
N ILE A 186 9.34 -13.80 -20.54
CA ILE A 186 10.75 -14.20 -20.46
C ILE A 186 10.89 -15.54 -21.20
N SER A 187 10.84 -15.52 -22.52
CA SER A 187 11.43 -16.60 -23.31
C SER A 187 12.94 -16.52 -23.09
N GLU A 188 13.52 -17.61 -22.56
CA GLU A 188 14.97 -17.74 -22.42
C GLU A 188 15.65 -17.39 -23.76
N PRO A 189 16.73 -16.60 -23.76
CA PRO A 189 17.50 -16.38 -24.96
C PRO A 189 18.05 -17.73 -25.41
N THR A 190 17.59 -18.19 -26.57
CA THR A 190 18.06 -19.40 -27.22
C THR A 190 19.59 -19.29 -27.35
N ARG A 191 20.35 -20.06 -26.57
CA ARG A 191 21.79 -20.26 -26.82
C ARG A 191 21.93 -20.82 -28.21
N ARG A 192 22.40 -20.02 -29.16
CA ARG A 192 22.92 -20.54 -30.40
C ARG A 192 24.23 -21.28 -30.05
N VAL A 193 24.21 -22.58 -30.31
CA VAL A 193 25.37 -23.47 -30.36
C VAL A 193 26.15 -23.14 -31.61
#